data_96e61869030558e415355e605b8cd5bd
#
_entry.id   96e61869030558e415355e605b8cd5bd
#
_cell.length_a   1.000
_cell.length_b   1.000
_cell.length_c   1.000
_cell.angle_alpha   90.00
_cell.angle_beta   90.00
_cell.angle_gamma   90.00
#
_symmetry.space_group_name_H-M   'P 1'
#
loop_
_entity.id
_entity.type
_entity.pdbx_description
1 polymer ?
#
loop_
_entity_poly.entity_id
_entity_poly.type
_entity_poly.pdbx_seq_one_letter_code
_entity_poly.pdbx_strand_id
1 'polypeptide(L)'
;MVIRLILRVLVGTLFVLSAVAKLVAIDDFELYIYSYGWFPLGMSYVVARLCIGWELVLGGLLLTGWWKRLTKTAALLTLVLFSLFLCYAALNGRNESCECMGRWVDLSPAESLVKNGVLIVLVLLGHRRDAACRVSKACRVSKLVVSIVVGVVLMVTPFVVSVPDSWGFGPNREPYGEVELREATMADGALMQMGVGEDKKLVAFVTPKCPYCKLARKKLDGLVKRHGLEEGSVVYVEPKDIGEELWIKITYGARPLMLLMDGQEVKATYHLRNVDEDEVADFLR
;
A
#
# COMPACT_ATOMS: atom_id res chain seq x y z
N MET A 1 -29.29 22.15 17.17
CA MET A 1 -27.92 22.61 16.83
C MET A 1 -26.87 21.57 17.22
N VAL A 2 -26.92 21.07 18.44
CA VAL A 2 -25.96 20.09 19.01
C VAL A 2 -25.91 18.79 18.20
N ILE A 3 -27.03 18.15 17.87
CA ILE A 3 -27.09 16.90 17.12
C ILE A 3 -26.32 16.97 15.80
N ARG A 4 -26.43 18.08 15.07
CA ARG A 4 -25.72 18.25 13.78
C ARG A 4 -24.23 18.43 13.95
N LEU A 5 -23.81 19.08 15.04
CA LEU A 5 -22.40 19.15 15.40
C LEU A 5 -21.85 17.74 15.68
N ILE A 6 -22.59 16.97 16.47
CA ILE A 6 -22.23 15.57 16.80
C ILE A 6 -22.13 14.74 15.53
N LEU A 7 -23.13 14.78 14.64
CA LEU A 7 -23.13 14.02 13.39
C LEU A 7 -21.92 14.39 12.49
N ARG A 8 -21.63 15.70 12.38
CA ARG A 8 -20.48 16.16 11.60
C ARG A 8 -19.15 15.71 12.19
N VAL A 9 -18.99 15.84 13.50
CA VAL A 9 -17.78 15.38 14.20
C VAL A 9 -17.63 13.88 14.06
N LEU A 10 -18.71 13.11 14.23
CA LEU A 10 -18.70 11.65 14.06
C LEU A 10 -18.22 11.26 12.65
N VAL A 11 -18.80 11.85 11.61
CA VAL A 11 -18.39 11.56 10.23
C VAL A 11 -16.93 11.97 9.99
N GLY A 12 -16.52 13.14 10.46
CA GLY A 12 -15.14 13.62 10.32
C GLY A 12 -14.13 12.67 11.00
N THR A 13 -14.45 12.21 12.20
CA THR A 13 -13.63 11.22 12.94
C THR A 13 -13.55 9.89 12.19
N LEU A 14 -14.66 9.41 11.61
CA LEU A 14 -14.68 8.17 10.83
C LEU A 14 -13.81 8.28 9.56
N PHE A 15 -13.80 9.44 8.88
CA PHE A 15 -12.88 9.67 7.75
C PHE A 15 -11.41 9.63 8.19
N VAL A 16 -11.07 10.29 9.30
CA VAL A 16 -9.70 10.26 9.84
C VAL A 16 -9.28 8.85 10.25
N LEU A 17 -10.14 8.12 10.96
CA LEU A 17 -9.87 6.74 11.37
C LEU A 17 -9.69 5.81 10.16
N SER A 18 -10.54 5.95 9.13
CA SER A 18 -10.40 5.20 7.87
C SER A 18 -9.06 5.47 7.19
N ALA A 19 -8.65 6.74 7.12
CA ALA A 19 -7.38 7.13 6.52
C ALA A 19 -6.19 6.59 7.32
N VAL A 20 -6.22 6.68 8.66
CA VAL A 20 -5.16 6.15 9.53
C VAL A 20 -5.08 4.63 9.42
N ALA A 21 -6.20 3.93 9.40
CA ALA A 21 -6.24 2.48 9.24
C ALA A 21 -5.60 2.03 7.91
N LYS A 22 -5.91 2.73 6.80
CA LYS A 22 -5.26 2.50 5.50
C LYS A 22 -3.77 2.87 5.51
N LEU A 23 -3.37 3.91 6.24
CA LEU A 23 -1.97 4.30 6.35
C LEU A 23 -1.14 3.23 7.06
N VAL A 24 -1.70 2.58 8.08
CA VAL A 24 -1.06 1.46 8.79
C VAL A 24 -0.95 0.20 7.92
N ALA A 25 -1.91 -0.03 7.02
CA ALA A 25 -1.94 -1.15 6.09
C ALA A 25 -1.78 -0.69 4.63
N ILE A 26 -0.89 0.29 4.40
CA ILE A 26 -0.80 0.97 3.10
C ILE A 26 -0.37 0.03 1.97
N ASP A 27 0.46 -0.96 2.27
CA ASP A 27 0.92 -1.95 1.30
C ASP A 27 -0.22 -2.82 0.80
N ASP A 28 -1.10 -3.27 1.71
CA ASP A 28 -2.28 -4.06 1.36
C ASP A 28 -3.25 -3.22 0.52
N PHE A 29 -3.44 -1.95 0.87
CA PHE A 29 -4.30 -1.03 0.13
C PHE A 29 -3.75 -0.69 -1.26
N GLU A 30 -2.43 -0.49 -1.39
CA GLU A 30 -1.76 -0.27 -2.68
C GLU A 30 -1.92 -1.49 -3.60
N LEU A 31 -1.69 -2.70 -3.07
CA LEU A 31 -1.86 -3.94 -3.82
C LEU A 31 -3.31 -4.22 -4.18
N TYR A 32 -4.24 -3.84 -3.32
CA TYR A 32 -5.66 -3.89 -3.63
C TYR A 32 -5.99 -3.04 -4.87
N ILE A 33 -5.47 -1.78 -4.94
CA ILE A 33 -5.62 -0.92 -6.13
C ILE A 33 -4.96 -1.56 -7.35
N TYR A 34 -3.73 -2.06 -7.19
CA TYR A 34 -3.00 -2.72 -8.28
C TYR A 34 -3.72 -3.96 -8.82
N SER A 35 -4.39 -4.73 -7.96
CA SER A 35 -5.10 -5.96 -8.34
C SER A 35 -6.21 -5.76 -9.38
N TYR A 36 -6.70 -4.52 -9.56
CA TYR A 36 -7.69 -4.18 -10.59
C TYR A 36 -7.08 -4.06 -11.99
N GLY A 37 -5.76 -3.98 -12.11
CA GLY A 37 -5.07 -3.86 -13.39
C GLY A 37 -5.26 -2.52 -14.11
N TRP A 38 -5.89 -1.53 -13.47
CA TRP A 38 -6.10 -0.20 -14.06
C TRP A 38 -4.85 0.65 -14.03
N PHE A 39 -3.99 0.41 -13.06
CA PHE A 39 -2.77 1.17 -12.83
C PHE A 39 -1.56 0.24 -12.70
N PRO A 40 -0.39 0.60 -13.27
CA PRO A 40 0.85 -0.08 -12.96
C PRO A 40 1.21 0.14 -11.49
N LEU A 41 2.06 -0.71 -10.93
CA LEU A 41 2.39 -0.72 -9.50
C LEU A 41 2.87 0.66 -8.99
N GLY A 42 3.69 1.38 -9.80
CA GLY A 42 4.15 2.73 -9.45
C GLY A 42 3.02 3.76 -9.35
N MET A 43 2.01 3.68 -10.22
CA MET A 43 0.83 4.55 -10.14
C MET A 43 -0.09 4.15 -8.99
N SER A 44 -0.23 2.86 -8.70
CA SER A 44 -1.02 2.38 -7.55
C SER A 44 -0.48 2.95 -6.24
N TYR A 45 0.86 3.04 -6.10
CA TYR A 45 1.52 3.73 -4.99
C TYR A 45 1.03 5.18 -4.82
N VAL A 46 1.06 5.95 -5.91
CA VAL A 46 0.64 7.37 -5.87
C VAL A 46 -0.85 7.49 -5.58
N VAL A 47 -1.68 6.69 -6.24
CA VAL A 47 -3.15 6.71 -6.08
C VAL A 47 -3.54 6.36 -4.65
N ALA A 48 -2.94 5.32 -4.05
CA ALA A 48 -3.21 4.92 -2.67
C ALA A 48 -2.97 6.09 -1.69
N ARG A 49 -1.82 6.74 -1.82
CA ARG A 49 -1.43 7.87 -0.95
C ARG A 49 -2.29 9.11 -1.16
N LEU A 50 -2.64 9.41 -2.40
CA LEU A 50 -3.57 10.51 -2.69
C LEU A 50 -4.97 10.23 -2.11
N CYS A 51 -5.47 9.00 -2.18
CA CYS A 51 -6.75 8.63 -1.56
C CYS A 51 -6.71 8.80 -0.04
N ILE A 52 -5.65 8.33 0.63
CA ILE A 52 -5.49 8.48 2.08
C ILE A 52 -5.37 9.97 2.46
N GLY A 53 -4.52 10.74 1.77
CA GLY A 53 -4.36 12.17 1.99
C GLY A 53 -5.67 12.93 1.81
N TRP A 54 -6.44 12.58 0.78
CA TRP A 54 -7.77 13.17 0.53
C TRP A 54 -8.76 12.87 1.67
N GLU A 55 -8.79 11.63 2.19
CA GLU A 55 -9.62 11.28 3.35
C GLU A 55 -9.22 12.07 4.60
N LEU A 56 -7.92 12.28 4.85
CA LEU A 56 -7.42 13.11 5.95
C LEU A 56 -7.87 14.56 5.81
N VAL A 57 -7.76 15.14 4.61
CA VAL A 57 -8.20 16.51 4.33
C VAL A 57 -9.71 16.65 4.55
N LEU A 58 -10.51 15.72 4.02
CA LEU A 58 -11.97 15.74 4.21
C LEU A 58 -12.36 15.60 5.68
N GLY A 59 -11.72 14.68 6.40
CA GLY A 59 -11.92 14.47 7.84
C GLY A 59 -11.61 15.75 8.62
N GLY A 60 -10.46 16.38 8.36
CA GLY A 60 -10.06 17.64 8.99
C GLY A 60 -11.01 18.79 8.71
N LEU A 61 -11.47 18.96 7.46
CA LEU A 61 -12.45 19.96 7.08
C LEU A 61 -13.83 19.72 7.71
N LEU A 62 -14.24 18.46 7.86
CA LEU A 62 -15.47 18.10 8.56
C LEU A 62 -15.36 18.42 10.06
N LEU A 63 -14.24 18.08 10.70
CA LEU A 63 -14.04 18.36 12.14
C LEU A 63 -14.02 19.87 12.42
N THR A 64 -13.27 20.65 11.64
CA THR A 64 -13.20 22.10 11.80
C THR A 64 -14.50 22.81 11.41
N GLY A 65 -15.29 22.22 10.52
CA GLY A 65 -16.52 22.81 9.98
C GLY A 65 -16.28 24.00 9.08
N TRP A 66 -15.09 24.07 8.48
CA TRP A 66 -14.76 25.09 7.49
C TRP A 66 -15.34 24.70 6.12
N TRP A 67 -15.65 25.74 5.30
CA TRP A 67 -16.14 25.53 3.93
C TRP A 67 -17.31 24.56 3.80
N LYS A 68 -18.29 24.65 4.73
CA LYS A 68 -19.40 23.69 4.94
C LYS A 68 -20.03 23.15 3.65
N ARG A 69 -20.31 24.00 2.66
CA ARG A 69 -20.93 23.59 1.39
C ARG A 69 -19.95 22.74 0.56
N LEU A 70 -18.72 23.26 0.38
CA LEU A 70 -17.68 22.58 -0.41
C LEU A 70 -17.33 21.22 0.21
N THR A 71 -17.08 21.20 1.52
CA THR A 71 -16.76 19.98 2.27
C THR A 71 -17.87 18.93 2.18
N LYS A 72 -19.12 19.36 2.32
CA LYS A 72 -20.28 18.46 2.15
C LYS A 72 -20.32 17.86 0.76
N THR A 73 -20.21 18.68 -0.29
CA THR A 73 -20.27 18.22 -1.69
C THR A 73 -19.11 17.30 -1.98
N ALA A 74 -17.90 17.63 -1.54
CA ALA A 74 -16.72 16.81 -1.69
C ALA A 74 -16.86 15.46 -0.98
N ALA A 75 -17.33 15.44 0.28
CA ALA A 75 -17.56 14.23 1.03
C ALA A 75 -18.62 13.31 0.37
N LEU A 76 -19.74 13.89 -0.09
CA LEU A 76 -20.77 13.14 -0.81
C LEU A 76 -20.23 12.57 -2.14
N LEU A 77 -19.52 13.38 -2.93
CA LEU A 77 -18.88 12.91 -4.17
C LEU A 77 -17.92 11.74 -3.91
N THR A 78 -17.07 11.89 -2.91
CA THR A 78 -16.11 10.82 -2.54
C THR A 78 -16.83 9.55 -2.13
N LEU A 79 -17.87 9.63 -1.28
CA LEU A 79 -18.64 8.47 -0.86
C LEU A 79 -19.39 7.81 -2.02
N VAL A 80 -19.94 8.61 -2.95
CA VAL A 80 -20.62 8.08 -4.15
C VAL A 80 -19.63 7.40 -5.07
N LEU A 81 -18.50 8.03 -5.41
CA LEU A 81 -17.47 7.44 -6.26
C LEU A 81 -16.93 6.14 -5.67
N PHE A 82 -16.70 6.13 -4.36
CA PHE A 82 -16.23 4.93 -3.68
C PHE A 82 -17.28 3.83 -3.64
N SER A 83 -18.56 4.19 -3.47
CA SER A 83 -19.66 3.23 -3.55
C SER A 83 -19.81 2.64 -4.96
N LEU A 84 -19.64 3.45 -6.02
CA LEU A 84 -19.63 2.95 -7.39
C LEU A 84 -18.48 1.96 -7.64
N PHE A 85 -17.30 2.27 -7.11
CA PHE A 85 -16.15 1.36 -7.18
C PHE A 85 -16.43 0.03 -6.43
N LEU A 86 -17.03 0.08 -5.25
CA LEU A 86 -17.40 -1.12 -4.49
C LEU A 86 -18.49 -1.93 -5.19
N CYS A 87 -19.47 -1.28 -5.81
CA CYS A 87 -20.45 -1.95 -6.66
C CYS A 87 -19.79 -2.69 -7.82
N TYR A 88 -18.84 -2.02 -8.50
CA TYR A 88 -18.05 -2.65 -9.56
C TYR A 88 -17.28 -3.87 -9.04
N ALA A 89 -16.63 -3.78 -7.87
CA ALA A 89 -15.92 -4.89 -7.25
C ALA A 89 -16.86 -6.08 -6.94
N ALA A 90 -18.01 -5.80 -6.33
CA ALA A 90 -19.01 -6.82 -5.98
C ALA A 90 -19.57 -7.50 -7.24
N LEU A 91 -19.88 -6.76 -8.31
CA LEU A 91 -20.39 -7.31 -9.56
C LEU A 91 -19.38 -8.20 -10.29
N ASN A 92 -18.07 -7.95 -10.10
CA ASN A 92 -17.01 -8.80 -10.64
C ASN A 92 -16.67 -10.01 -9.74
N GLY A 93 -17.50 -10.31 -8.74
CA GLY A 93 -17.33 -11.47 -7.86
C GLY A 93 -16.13 -11.38 -6.92
N ARG A 94 -15.57 -10.19 -6.73
CA ARG A 94 -14.46 -9.96 -5.79
C ARG A 94 -15.02 -9.84 -4.38
N ASN A 95 -14.87 -10.90 -3.60
CA ASN A 95 -15.27 -10.97 -2.19
C ASN A 95 -14.09 -10.69 -1.23
N GLU A 96 -12.93 -10.31 -1.78
CA GLU A 96 -11.76 -9.93 -0.98
C GLU A 96 -12.08 -8.67 -0.16
N SER A 97 -11.47 -8.55 1.03
CA SER A 97 -11.67 -7.36 1.85
C SER A 97 -11.26 -6.11 1.08
N CYS A 98 -12.06 -5.07 1.15
CA CYS A 98 -11.82 -3.84 0.37
C CYS A 98 -10.73 -2.94 0.98
N GLU A 99 -10.06 -3.39 2.05
CA GLU A 99 -9.05 -2.64 2.83
C GLU A 99 -9.52 -1.22 3.24
N CYS A 100 -10.86 -1.03 3.26
CA CYS A 100 -11.47 0.26 3.54
C CYS A 100 -11.26 0.76 4.97
N MET A 101 -10.97 -0.17 5.89
CA MET A 101 -10.65 0.08 7.30
C MET A 101 -9.28 -0.53 7.65
N GLY A 102 -8.42 -0.77 6.65
CA GLY A 102 -7.13 -1.42 6.83
C GLY A 102 -7.28 -2.81 7.45
N ARG A 103 -6.25 -3.28 8.14
CA ARG A 103 -6.24 -4.60 8.81
C ARG A 103 -7.09 -4.68 10.08
N TRP A 104 -7.72 -3.58 10.50
CA TRP A 104 -8.48 -3.56 11.76
C TRP A 104 -9.86 -4.19 11.62
N VAL A 105 -10.47 -4.09 10.46
CA VAL A 105 -11.78 -4.65 10.18
C VAL A 105 -11.85 -5.13 8.73
N ASP A 106 -11.93 -6.43 8.56
CA ASP A 106 -12.14 -7.05 7.25
C ASP A 106 -13.61 -6.86 6.84
N LEU A 107 -13.84 -5.91 5.95
CA LEU A 107 -15.17 -5.64 5.40
C LEU A 107 -15.25 -6.14 3.96
N SER A 108 -16.25 -6.92 3.68
CA SER A 108 -16.63 -7.26 2.32
C SER A 108 -17.07 -6.01 1.55
N PRO A 109 -17.03 -6.01 0.20
CA PRO A 109 -17.55 -4.90 -0.60
C PRO A 109 -19.00 -4.54 -0.27
N ALA A 110 -19.84 -5.51 0.03
CA ALA A 110 -21.24 -5.31 0.40
C ALA A 110 -21.40 -4.58 1.77
N GLU A 111 -20.65 -5.00 2.79
CA GLU A 111 -20.65 -4.34 4.10
C GLU A 111 -20.11 -2.91 4.01
N SER A 112 -19.10 -2.69 3.18
CA SER A 112 -18.55 -1.36 2.91
C SER A 112 -19.55 -0.45 2.19
N LEU A 113 -20.39 -0.99 1.31
CA LEU A 113 -21.50 -0.25 0.70
C LEU A 113 -22.54 0.17 1.74
N VAL A 114 -22.92 -0.72 2.66
CA VAL A 114 -23.82 -0.36 3.77
C VAL A 114 -23.23 0.75 4.63
N LYS A 115 -21.96 0.62 5.02
CA LYS A 115 -21.22 1.67 5.75
C LYS A 115 -21.27 3.01 5.02
N ASN A 116 -20.97 3.03 3.73
CA ASN A 116 -20.99 4.24 2.92
C ASN A 116 -22.41 4.84 2.81
N GLY A 117 -23.43 4.00 2.67
CA GLY A 117 -24.84 4.42 2.69
C GLY A 117 -25.20 5.15 3.99
N VAL A 118 -24.81 4.59 5.14
CA VAL A 118 -25.00 5.22 6.45
C VAL A 118 -24.25 6.55 6.51
N LEU A 119 -22.99 6.60 6.06
CA LEU A 119 -22.20 7.86 6.04
C LEU A 119 -22.86 8.94 5.16
N ILE A 120 -23.38 8.58 3.99
CA ILE A 120 -24.12 9.51 3.11
C ILE A 120 -25.31 10.09 3.85
N VAL A 121 -26.13 9.28 4.51
CA VAL A 121 -27.28 9.73 5.29
C VAL A 121 -26.83 10.69 6.42
N LEU A 122 -25.80 10.34 7.16
CA LEU A 122 -25.26 11.18 8.24
C LEU A 122 -24.74 12.52 7.71
N VAL A 123 -24.06 12.55 6.57
CA VAL A 123 -23.60 13.79 5.91
C VAL A 123 -24.79 14.65 5.47
N LEU A 124 -25.84 14.05 4.96
CA LEU A 124 -27.05 14.77 4.54
C LEU A 124 -27.79 15.38 5.74
N LEU A 125 -27.95 14.63 6.82
CA LEU A 125 -28.63 15.05 8.04
C LEU A 125 -27.81 16.08 8.85
N GLY A 126 -26.50 15.92 8.89
CA GLY A 126 -25.57 16.79 9.62
C GLY A 126 -25.42 18.19 9.03
N HIS A 127 -25.83 18.40 7.76
CA HIS A 127 -25.64 19.65 7.06
C HIS A 127 -26.95 20.38 6.80
N ARG A 128 -27.08 21.60 7.35
CA ARG A 128 -28.13 22.56 6.99
C ARG A 128 -27.51 23.74 6.22
N ARG A 129 -28.33 24.40 5.40
CA ARG A 129 -28.02 25.72 4.85
C ARG A 129 -27.99 26.71 6.03
N ASP A 130 -26.83 26.90 6.65
CA ASP A 130 -26.69 28.00 7.61
C ASP A 130 -26.69 29.30 6.82
N ALA A 131 -27.42 30.28 7.34
CA ALA A 131 -27.37 31.66 6.83
C ALA A 131 -25.92 32.15 6.83
N ALA A 132 -25.49 32.73 5.72
CA ALA A 132 -24.11 33.18 5.54
C ALA A 132 -23.76 34.20 6.62
N CYS A 133 -23.02 33.80 7.64
CA CYS A 133 -22.43 34.74 8.57
C CYS A 133 -21.46 35.65 7.78
N ARG A 134 -21.64 36.96 7.85
CA ARG A 134 -20.75 37.95 7.21
C ARG A 134 -19.39 37.90 7.93
N VAL A 135 -18.52 37.08 7.45
CA VAL A 135 -17.12 37.01 7.90
C VAL A 135 -16.32 38.10 7.17
N SER A 136 -15.53 38.88 7.90
CA SER A 136 -14.67 39.92 7.30
C SER A 136 -13.75 39.31 6.21
N LYS A 137 -13.39 40.13 5.20
CA LYS A 137 -12.50 39.66 4.10
C LYS A 137 -11.17 39.12 4.63
N ALA A 138 -10.57 39.79 5.63
CA ALA A 138 -9.32 39.37 6.26
C ALA A 138 -9.43 37.98 6.93
N CYS A 139 -10.51 37.75 7.70
CA CYS A 139 -10.73 36.44 8.34
C CYS A 139 -10.99 35.31 7.30
N ARG A 140 -11.59 35.64 6.16
CA ARG A 140 -11.80 34.67 5.07
C ARG A 140 -10.48 34.28 4.40
N VAL A 141 -9.63 35.28 4.12
CA VAL A 141 -8.29 35.04 3.53
C VAL A 141 -7.42 34.20 4.48
N SER A 142 -7.37 34.55 5.76
CA SER A 142 -6.63 33.77 6.76
C SER A 142 -7.10 32.31 6.84
N LYS A 143 -8.43 32.08 6.89
CA LYS A 143 -9.00 30.73 6.86
C LYS A 143 -8.64 29.95 5.57
N LEU A 144 -8.61 30.62 4.43
CA LEU A 144 -8.24 30.02 3.16
C LEU A 144 -6.77 29.57 3.19
N VAL A 145 -5.87 30.46 3.59
CA VAL A 145 -4.44 30.15 3.66
C VAL A 145 -4.17 28.99 4.62
N VAL A 146 -4.74 29.05 5.82
CA VAL A 146 -4.57 27.95 6.81
C VAL A 146 -5.15 26.65 6.28
N SER A 147 -6.33 26.69 5.63
CA SER A 147 -6.91 25.47 5.04
C SER A 147 -6.04 24.86 3.94
N ILE A 148 -5.42 25.70 3.10
CA ILE A 148 -4.52 25.24 2.04
C ILE A 148 -3.27 24.64 2.65
N VAL A 149 -2.62 25.33 3.58
CA VAL A 149 -1.39 24.84 4.22
C VAL A 149 -1.64 23.50 4.94
N VAL A 150 -2.64 23.44 5.79
CA VAL A 150 -3.02 22.20 6.50
C VAL A 150 -3.42 21.11 5.50
N GLY A 151 -4.18 21.45 4.46
CA GLY A 151 -4.57 20.50 3.42
C GLY A 151 -3.37 19.92 2.67
N VAL A 152 -2.39 20.74 2.31
CA VAL A 152 -1.15 20.28 1.68
C VAL A 152 -0.36 19.38 2.62
N VAL A 153 -0.21 19.76 3.89
CA VAL A 153 0.49 18.94 4.90
C VAL A 153 -0.19 17.56 5.03
N LEU A 154 -1.53 17.53 5.20
CA LEU A 154 -2.27 16.26 5.30
C LEU A 154 -2.20 15.42 4.02
N MET A 155 -2.16 16.06 2.84
CA MET A 155 -2.02 15.36 1.55
C MET A 155 -0.63 14.76 1.38
N VAL A 156 0.41 15.42 1.86
CA VAL A 156 1.81 14.97 1.76
C VAL A 156 2.16 13.93 2.83
N THR A 157 1.49 13.96 3.98
CA THR A 157 1.75 13.05 5.11
C THR A 157 1.88 11.58 4.70
N PRO A 158 0.99 10.97 3.89
CA PRO A 158 1.13 9.56 3.50
C PRO A 158 2.38 9.26 2.67
N PHE A 159 2.93 10.24 1.98
CA PHE A 159 4.17 10.08 1.19
C PHE A 159 5.43 10.11 2.06
N VAL A 160 5.37 10.81 3.20
CA VAL A 160 6.52 10.97 4.12
C VAL A 160 6.56 9.85 5.16
N VAL A 161 5.39 9.48 5.68
CA VAL A 161 5.28 8.51 6.79
C VAL A 161 5.46 7.07 6.32
N SER A 162 5.08 6.77 5.08
CA SER A 162 5.16 5.42 4.54
C SER A 162 5.89 5.42 3.19
N VAL A 163 7.21 5.37 3.27
CA VAL A 163 8.06 5.05 2.11
C VAL A 163 8.19 3.53 2.06
N PRO A 164 7.88 2.86 0.94
CA PRO A 164 8.09 1.42 0.82
C PRO A 164 9.57 1.07 0.97
N ASP A 165 9.87 0.01 1.69
CA ASP A 165 11.23 -0.57 1.78
C ASP A 165 11.80 -0.92 0.40
N SER A 166 10.92 -1.09 -0.60
CA SER A 166 11.25 -1.40 -2.00
C SER A 166 11.60 -0.19 -2.87
N TRP A 167 11.68 1.02 -2.32
CA TRP A 167 12.11 2.22 -3.04
C TRP A 167 13.63 2.43 -2.92
N GLY A 168 14.40 1.47 -3.42
CA GLY A 168 15.79 1.72 -3.76
C GLY A 168 15.84 2.69 -4.94
N PHE A 169 16.25 3.93 -4.70
CA PHE A 169 16.59 4.89 -5.76
C PHE A 169 17.96 4.55 -6.34
N GLY A 170 18.02 3.55 -7.17
CA GLY A 170 19.26 3.24 -7.86
C GLY A 170 19.16 1.95 -8.68
N PRO A 171 19.90 1.85 -9.78
CA PRO A 171 19.99 0.60 -10.51
C PRO A 171 20.72 -0.43 -9.65
N ASN A 172 20.02 -1.48 -9.26
CA ASN A 172 20.56 -2.79 -8.90
C ASN A 172 21.59 -2.88 -7.78
N ARG A 173 21.60 -1.98 -6.78
CA ARG A 173 22.54 -2.08 -5.64
C ARG A 173 21.85 -1.73 -4.34
N GLU A 174 20.92 -2.57 -3.90
CA GLU A 174 20.54 -2.47 -2.49
C GLU A 174 21.57 -3.19 -1.62
N PRO A 175 21.87 -2.60 -0.46
CA PRO A 175 22.74 -3.26 0.50
C PRO A 175 22.07 -4.56 0.97
N TYR A 176 22.79 -5.64 0.86
CA TYR A 176 22.48 -6.91 1.49
C TYR A 176 23.69 -7.35 2.31
N GLY A 177 23.46 -8.20 3.29
CA GLY A 177 24.54 -8.72 4.12
C GLY A 177 25.41 -9.69 3.31
N GLU A 178 26.44 -9.14 2.66
CA GLU A 178 27.31 -9.88 1.74
C GLU A 178 28.13 -10.95 2.47
N VAL A 179 28.61 -10.66 3.67
CA VAL A 179 29.36 -11.59 4.50
C VAL A 179 28.46 -12.72 5.00
N GLU A 180 27.31 -12.36 5.55
CA GLU A 180 26.32 -13.31 6.07
C GLU A 180 25.73 -14.18 4.98
N LEU A 181 25.50 -13.62 3.78
CA LEU A 181 25.04 -14.37 2.61
C LEU A 181 26.09 -15.39 2.20
N ARG A 182 27.36 -14.98 2.14
CA ARG A 182 28.48 -15.86 1.77
C ARG A 182 28.66 -16.98 2.77
N GLU A 183 28.58 -16.72 4.05
CA GLU A 183 28.61 -17.75 5.09
C GLU A 183 27.44 -18.72 4.98
N ALA A 184 26.23 -18.22 4.69
CA ALA A 184 25.03 -19.03 4.52
C ALA A 184 25.06 -19.93 3.27
N THR A 185 25.86 -19.58 2.26
CA THR A 185 26.06 -20.34 1.01
C THR A 185 27.30 -21.23 1.00
N MET A 186 28.10 -21.29 2.10
CA MET A 186 29.18 -22.23 2.27
C MET A 186 28.67 -23.67 2.50
N ALA A 187 29.55 -24.66 2.43
CA ALA A 187 29.23 -26.11 2.45
C ALA A 187 28.30 -26.58 3.58
N ASP A 188 28.36 -25.91 4.76
CA ASP A 188 27.50 -26.22 5.90
C ASP A 188 26.43 -25.10 6.12
N GLY A 189 26.30 -24.17 5.19
CA GLY A 189 25.42 -23.03 5.33
C GLY A 189 23.94 -23.38 5.10
N ALA A 190 23.05 -22.60 5.73
CA ALA A 190 21.61 -22.82 5.67
C ALA A 190 21.04 -22.69 4.23
N LEU A 191 21.59 -21.79 3.41
CA LEU A 191 21.15 -21.60 2.02
C LEU A 191 21.68 -22.71 1.09
N MET A 192 22.86 -23.26 1.38
CA MET A 192 23.42 -24.38 0.63
C MET A 192 22.54 -25.64 0.75
N GLN A 193 21.94 -25.86 1.94
CA GLN A 193 20.97 -26.94 2.14
C GLN A 193 19.70 -26.78 1.31
N MET A 194 19.40 -25.57 0.88
CA MET A 194 18.29 -25.24 -0.01
C MET A 194 18.70 -25.25 -1.50
N GLY A 195 19.95 -25.70 -1.78
CA GLY A 195 20.49 -25.76 -3.13
C GLY A 195 20.93 -24.41 -3.69
N VAL A 196 21.19 -23.43 -2.84
CA VAL A 196 21.73 -22.11 -3.24
C VAL A 196 23.25 -22.14 -3.07
N GLY A 197 23.99 -21.79 -4.12
CA GLY A 197 25.45 -21.69 -4.06
C GLY A 197 26.20 -22.60 -5.05
N GLU A 198 25.52 -23.52 -5.76
CA GLU A 198 26.14 -24.39 -6.76
C GLU A 198 25.82 -23.93 -8.20
N ASP A 199 24.56 -23.59 -8.47
CA ASP A 199 24.06 -23.23 -9.79
C ASP A 199 23.54 -21.80 -9.88
N LYS A 200 23.15 -21.39 -11.11
CA LYS A 200 22.44 -20.14 -11.35
C LYS A 200 21.05 -20.21 -10.76
N LYS A 201 20.74 -19.32 -9.83
CA LYS A 201 19.44 -19.28 -9.14
C LYS A 201 18.99 -17.86 -8.87
N LEU A 202 17.67 -17.67 -8.86
CA LEU A 202 17.04 -16.48 -8.30
C LEU A 202 16.59 -16.80 -6.87
N VAL A 203 17.24 -16.18 -5.90
CA VAL A 203 16.92 -16.36 -4.47
C VAL A 203 16.03 -15.21 -4.02
N ALA A 204 14.81 -15.53 -3.62
CA ALA A 204 13.82 -14.55 -3.20
C ALA A 204 13.57 -14.63 -1.69
N PHE A 205 14.04 -13.64 -0.95
CA PHE A 205 13.77 -13.50 0.49
C PHE A 205 12.37 -12.91 0.69
N VAL A 206 11.48 -13.71 1.26
CA VAL A 206 10.05 -13.40 1.38
C VAL A 206 9.54 -13.70 2.78
N THR A 207 8.45 -13.03 3.16
CA THR A 207 7.74 -13.34 4.41
C THR A 207 6.27 -13.63 4.13
N PRO A 208 5.63 -14.59 4.83
CA PRO A 208 4.23 -14.97 4.57
C PRO A 208 3.22 -13.82 4.77
N LYS A 209 3.54 -12.90 5.69
CA LYS A 209 2.66 -11.77 6.05
C LYS A 209 2.83 -10.55 5.16
N CYS A 210 3.85 -10.51 4.29
CA CYS A 210 4.12 -9.37 3.42
C CYS A 210 3.29 -9.48 2.13
N PRO A 211 2.43 -8.52 1.83
CA PRO A 211 1.61 -8.56 0.61
C PRO A 211 2.44 -8.46 -0.67
N TYR A 212 3.50 -7.66 -0.66
CA TYR A 212 4.44 -7.59 -1.80
C TYR A 212 5.17 -8.90 -2.05
N CYS A 213 5.48 -9.65 -1.00
CA CYS A 213 6.11 -10.96 -1.11
C CYS A 213 5.15 -11.98 -1.76
N LYS A 214 3.85 -11.92 -1.45
CA LYS A 214 2.84 -12.75 -2.12
C LYS A 214 2.75 -12.42 -3.62
N LEU A 215 2.79 -11.12 -3.95
CA LEU A 215 2.79 -10.68 -5.35
C LEU A 215 4.08 -11.09 -6.07
N ALA A 216 5.24 -10.94 -5.43
CA ALA A 216 6.53 -11.38 -5.95
C ALA A 216 6.50 -12.89 -6.27
N ARG A 217 6.04 -13.71 -5.32
CA ARG A 217 5.91 -15.16 -5.52
C ARG A 217 5.04 -15.48 -6.74
N LYS A 218 3.84 -14.87 -6.83
CA LYS A 218 2.95 -15.05 -7.99
C LYS A 218 3.60 -14.63 -9.33
N LYS A 219 4.36 -13.52 -9.31
CA LYS A 219 5.05 -13.01 -10.49
C LYS A 219 6.17 -13.96 -10.92
N LEU A 220 6.99 -14.41 -9.98
CA LEU A 220 8.10 -15.35 -10.23
C LEU A 220 7.62 -16.74 -10.65
N ASP A 221 6.58 -17.28 -10.01
CA ASP A 221 5.96 -18.56 -10.44
C ASP A 221 5.40 -18.44 -11.87
N GLY A 222 4.83 -17.28 -12.21
CA GLY A 222 4.39 -16.98 -13.57
C GLY A 222 5.55 -16.90 -14.56
N LEU A 223 6.69 -16.34 -14.17
CA LEU A 223 7.91 -16.27 -14.98
C LEU A 223 8.46 -17.67 -15.28
N VAL A 224 8.61 -18.52 -14.25
CA VAL A 224 9.05 -19.90 -14.40
C VAL A 224 8.18 -20.66 -15.42
N LYS A 225 6.85 -20.53 -15.30
CA LYS A 225 5.90 -21.18 -16.23
C LYS A 225 5.97 -20.64 -17.67
N ARG A 226 6.05 -19.32 -17.84
CA ARG A 226 6.07 -18.68 -19.17
C ARG A 226 7.35 -19.02 -19.95
N HIS A 227 8.48 -19.03 -19.27
CA HIS A 227 9.78 -19.26 -19.88
C HIS A 227 10.25 -20.72 -19.85
N GLY A 228 9.44 -21.63 -19.24
CA GLY A 228 9.75 -23.06 -19.17
C GLY A 228 11.03 -23.35 -18.40
N LEU A 229 11.32 -22.57 -17.34
CA LEU A 229 12.49 -22.76 -16.49
C LEU A 229 12.32 -24.01 -15.60
N GLU A 230 13.44 -24.60 -15.17
CA GLU A 230 13.43 -25.75 -14.29
C GLU A 230 12.78 -25.44 -12.93
N GLU A 231 12.08 -26.43 -12.37
CA GLU A 231 11.62 -26.36 -10.99
C GLU A 231 12.84 -26.29 -10.07
N GLY A 232 12.97 -25.20 -9.28
CA GLY A 232 14.14 -24.96 -8.43
C GLY A 232 15.07 -23.85 -8.93
N SER A 233 14.87 -23.28 -10.13
CA SER A 233 15.58 -22.09 -10.58
C SER A 233 15.28 -20.87 -9.72
N VAL A 234 14.10 -20.84 -9.07
CA VAL A 234 13.69 -19.81 -8.09
C VAL A 234 13.57 -20.45 -6.71
N VAL A 235 14.36 -19.97 -5.76
CA VAL A 235 14.36 -20.44 -4.37
C VAL A 235 13.74 -19.36 -3.48
N TYR A 236 12.70 -19.74 -2.74
CA TYR A 236 12.06 -18.85 -1.77
C TYR A 236 12.61 -19.10 -0.38
N VAL A 237 13.17 -18.07 0.25
CA VAL A 237 13.76 -18.12 1.59
C VAL A 237 12.88 -17.35 2.56
N GLU A 238 12.35 -18.03 3.56
CA GLU A 238 11.57 -17.42 4.64
C GLU A 238 12.41 -17.35 5.93
N PRO A 239 12.06 -16.45 6.87
CA PRO A 239 12.78 -16.35 8.16
C PRO A 239 12.88 -17.66 8.93
N LYS A 240 11.88 -18.56 8.79
CA LYS A 240 11.87 -19.88 9.44
C LYS A 240 12.94 -20.86 8.88
N ASP A 241 13.39 -20.66 7.63
CA ASP A 241 14.28 -21.57 6.93
C ASP A 241 15.74 -21.36 7.34
N ILE A 242 16.12 -20.11 7.62
CA ILE A 242 17.52 -19.75 7.96
C ILE A 242 17.65 -19.07 9.33
N GLY A 243 16.55 -18.87 10.05
CA GLY A 243 16.49 -18.12 11.30
C GLY A 243 16.29 -16.62 11.08
N GLU A 244 15.49 -16.00 11.96
CA GLU A 244 15.07 -14.58 11.83
C GLU A 244 16.27 -13.62 11.89
N GLU A 245 17.26 -13.91 12.76
CA GLU A 245 18.44 -13.08 12.91
C GLU A 245 19.30 -13.04 11.65
N LEU A 246 19.59 -14.20 11.06
CA LEU A 246 20.37 -14.31 9.83
C LEU A 246 19.61 -13.70 8.64
N TRP A 247 18.28 -13.96 8.58
CA TRP A 247 17.41 -13.39 7.55
C TRP A 247 17.45 -11.85 7.57
N ILE A 248 17.35 -11.22 8.77
CA ILE A 248 17.43 -9.75 8.91
C ILE A 248 18.83 -9.23 8.53
N LYS A 249 19.90 -9.94 8.93
CA LYS A 249 21.27 -9.53 8.59
C LYS A 249 21.52 -9.55 7.07
N ILE A 250 20.98 -10.55 6.36
CA ILE A 250 21.12 -10.64 4.90
C ILE A 250 20.26 -9.58 4.20
N THR A 251 19.00 -9.41 4.63
CA THR A 251 18.04 -8.58 3.90
C THR A 251 18.03 -7.11 4.36
N TYR A 252 18.65 -6.79 5.50
CA TYR A 252 18.47 -5.51 6.20
C TYR A 252 17.01 -5.11 6.39
N GLY A 253 16.12 -6.12 6.45
CA GLY A 253 14.69 -5.93 6.58
C GLY A 253 13.94 -5.68 5.27
N ALA A 254 14.62 -5.61 4.13
CA ALA A 254 13.98 -5.45 2.81
C ALA A 254 13.10 -6.64 2.44
N ARG A 255 11.90 -6.38 1.91
CA ARG A 255 10.88 -7.40 1.60
C ARG A 255 10.01 -6.99 0.39
N PRO A 256 9.98 -7.77 -0.70
CA PRO A 256 10.88 -8.87 -1.05
C PRO A 256 12.26 -8.36 -1.48
N LEU A 257 13.30 -9.08 -1.12
CA LEU A 257 14.64 -8.93 -1.69
C LEU A 257 14.88 -10.13 -2.61
N MET A 258 15.33 -9.90 -3.83
CA MET A 258 15.61 -10.96 -4.80
C MET A 258 17.04 -10.82 -5.28
N LEU A 259 17.82 -11.89 -5.15
CA LEU A 259 19.21 -11.94 -5.56
C LEU A 259 19.37 -12.93 -6.72
N LEU A 260 19.93 -12.44 -7.83
CA LEU A 260 20.31 -13.29 -8.95
C LEU A 260 21.72 -13.81 -8.71
N MET A 261 21.86 -15.10 -8.48
CA MET A 261 23.10 -15.73 -8.04
C MET A 261 23.66 -16.67 -9.10
N ASP A 262 24.99 -16.65 -9.23
CA ASP A 262 25.78 -17.60 -9.99
C ASP A 262 26.74 -18.29 -9.00
N GLY A 263 26.38 -19.47 -8.56
CA GLY A 263 27.03 -20.07 -7.40
C GLY A 263 26.89 -19.18 -6.17
N GLN A 264 28.02 -18.76 -5.60
CA GLN A 264 28.07 -17.86 -4.43
C GLN A 264 28.12 -16.37 -4.78
N GLU A 265 28.20 -16.01 -6.06
CA GLU A 265 28.32 -14.63 -6.50
C GLU A 265 26.95 -14.03 -6.84
N VAL A 266 26.66 -12.87 -6.28
CA VAL A 266 25.44 -12.10 -6.61
C VAL A 266 25.71 -11.28 -7.86
N LYS A 267 25.01 -11.57 -8.96
CA LYS A 267 25.11 -10.85 -10.24
C LYS A 267 24.22 -9.62 -10.28
N ALA A 268 23.01 -9.74 -9.70
CA ALA A 268 22.07 -8.62 -9.64
C ALA A 268 21.17 -8.72 -8.41
N THR A 269 20.68 -7.58 -7.96
CA THR A 269 19.72 -7.45 -6.85
C THR A 269 18.46 -6.79 -7.37
N TYR A 270 17.31 -7.38 -7.09
CA TYR A 270 16.02 -6.88 -7.56
C TYR A 270 15.04 -6.67 -6.42
N HIS A 271 14.18 -5.69 -6.63
CA HIS A 271 12.92 -5.54 -5.91
C HIS A 271 11.76 -5.87 -6.84
N LEU A 272 10.58 -6.08 -6.26
CA LEU A 272 9.37 -6.41 -7.03
C LEU A 272 9.11 -5.47 -8.21
N ARG A 273 9.47 -4.18 -8.10
CA ARG A 273 9.23 -3.16 -9.13
C ARG A 273 10.27 -3.16 -10.26
N ASN A 274 11.46 -3.63 -9.98
CA ASN A 274 12.63 -3.52 -10.87
C ASN A 274 13.03 -4.87 -11.49
N VAL A 275 12.25 -5.94 -11.26
CA VAL A 275 12.53 -7.25 -11.87
C VAL A 275 12.30 -7.16 -13.38
N ASP A 276 13.38 -7.27 -14.13
CA ASP A 276 13.31 -7.52 -15.57
C ASP A 276 13.16 -9.02 -15.79
N GLU A 277 11.97 -9.41 -16.25
CA GLU A 277 11.61 -10.81 -16.39
C GLU A 277 12.40 -11.50 -17.50
N ASP A 278 12.72 -10.77 -18.57
CA ASP A 278 13.46 -11.32 -19.71
C ASP A 278 14.93 -11.51 -19.34
N GLU A 279 15.55 -10.52 -18.67
CA GLU A 279 16.94 -10.63 -18.16
C GLU A 279 17.10 -11.80 -17.19
N VAL A 280 16.17 -11.95 -16.24
CA VAL A 280 16.18 -13.05 -15.27
C VAL A 280 15.99 -14.39 -15.96
N ALA A 281 15.07 -14.49 -16.93
CA ALA A 281 14.83 -15.74 -17.64
C ALA A 281 16.02 -16.15 -18.51
N ASP A 282 16.66 -15.20 -19.19
CA ASP A 282 17.83 -15.48 -20.02
C ASP A 282 19.06 -15.89 -19.18
N PHE A 283 19.20 -15.33 -17.99
CA PHE A 283 20.26 -15.72 -17.06
C PHE A 283 20.07 -17.15 -16.50
N LEU A 284 18.83 -17.51 -16.18
CA LEU A 284 18.49 -18.81 -15.56
C LEU A 284 18.45 -19.98 -16.56
N ARG A 285 18.51 -19.71 -17.86
CA ARG A 285 18.71 -20.72 -18.92
C ARG A 285 20.19 -21.08 -19.03
#